data_f3ff3263df897958161d4d756d552430
#
_entry.id   f3ff3263df897958161d4d756d552430
#
_cell.length_a   1.000
_cell.length_b   1.000
_cell.length_c   1.000
_cell.angle_alpha   90.00
_cell.angle_beta   90.00
_cell.angle_gamma   90.00
#
_symmetry.space_group_name_H-M   'P 1'
#
loop_
_entity.id
_entity.type
_entity.pdbx_description
1 polymer ?
#
loop_
_entity_poly.entity_id
_entity_poly.type
_entity_poly.pdbx_seq_one_letter_code
_entity_poly.pdbx_strand_id
1 'polypeptide(L)'
;MQRPTPAILMMALAAALTGPAAAQEPPKAGDDALGTQPYERYERPQACAGCHVDIARQHEQAMMSQAYTHHWDEIEYFELALPHAAKEPKVAGVKAGCNGCHAPLAFLAGDIPPKPPAEKTRANESVSCDVCHTVTGFAGDVPFNFNWISVPGKVKQGPREGVVSPHHETRANAFLRSAEFCGTCHNEKDPWGLYVKSTHLEWKEGPHGKAGIVCQDCHMPPAAGRSARMGEPLPDVRQHLFHGAHDPGKLAGVAEVRIHPETRELEPGDTAKFTAVVVNAKAGHKIPSGSAEERVLWLDVVATDGNGKTYHLSVDPKGFEGEEYTIASDTAMAYQDIGDIKGIPDFPGLKRDGMVPAGDRIFRLPYLDPQGRMTIAQWNTASFATDYRLAPLSAVTETFTWRLPDAVPPGTVSVTAKIYYSRLVSSVAEYLKVPREEWEPVEVNAHTTTFTVLD
;
A
#
# COMPACT_ATOMS: atom_id res chain seq x y z
N MET A 1 83.68 29.89 44.65
CA MET A 1 83.22 29.46 43.37
C MET A 1 82.34 28.18 43.56
N GLN A 2 81.04 28.39 43.71
CA GLN A 2 80.04 27.32 43.91
C GLN A 2 79.43 27.00 42.55
N ARG A 3 79.45 25.73 42.13
CA ARG A 3 78.82 25.28 40.91
C ARG A 3 77.30 24.97 41.21
N PRO A 4 76.35 25.29 40.36
CA PRO A 4 74.97 24.94 40.51
C PRO A 4 74.70 23.50 40.07
N THR A 5 73.87 22.81 40.88
CA THR A 5 73.34 21.45 40.62
C THR A 5 72.17 21.52 39.60
N PRO A 6 72.09 20.61 38.64
CA PRO A 6 70.93 20.59 37.72
C PRO A 6 69.70 19.96 38.36
N ALA A 7 68.55 20.65 38.29
CA ALA A 7 67.26 20.13 38.67
C ALA A 7 66.74 19.17 37.57
N ILE A 8 66.49 17.92 37.95
CA ILE A 8 65.79 16.91 37.07
C ILE A 8 64.28 17.16 37.11
N LEU A 9 63.74 17.56 36.00
CA LEU A 9 62.32 17.73 35.78
C LEU A 9 61.73 16.36 35.47
N MET A 10 61.02 15.75 36.44
CA MET A 10 60.22 14.53 36.23
C MET A 10 58.95 14.89 35.45
N MET A 11 58.89 14.55 34.17
CA MET A 11 57.63 14.53 33.40
C MET A 11 56.81 13.31 33.85
N ALA A 12 55.70 13.54 34.54
CA ALA A 12 54.70 12.49 34.81
C ALA A 12 53.89 12.24 33.51
N LEU A 13 54.11 11.07 32.91
CA LEU A 13 53.35 10.59 31.77
C LEU A 13 51.99 10.10 32.28
N ALA A 14 50.93 10.88 32.12
CA ALA A 14 49.56 10.45 32.39
C ALA A 14 49.14 9.42 31.30
N ALA A 15 49.18 8.15 31.62
CA ALA A 15 48.60 7.10 30.79
C ALA A 15 47.08 7.24 30.87
N ALA A 16 46.46 7.73 29.82
CA ALA A 16 44.99 7.67 29.65
C ALA A 16 44.60 6.20 29.50
N LEU A 17 44.00 5.64 30.54
CA LEU A 17 43.33 4.33 30.47
C LEU A 17 42.09 4.46 29.57
N THR A 18 42.25 4.14 28.29
CA THR A 18 41.13 3.84 27.43
C THR A 18 40.55 2.52 27.90
N GLY A 19 39.48 2.60 28.70
CA GLY A 19 38.68 1.42 29.01
C GLY A 19 38.21 0.75 27.71
N PRO A 20 37.98 -0.58 27.70
CA PRO A 20 37.46 -1.26 26.55
C PRO A 20 36.14 -0.57 26.15
N ALA A 21 36.00 -0.14 24.89
CA ALA A 21 34.73 0.31 24.34
C ALA A 21 33.75 -0.82 24.56
N ALA A 22 32.68 -0.54 25.32
CA ALA A 22 31.60 -1.51 25.50
C ALA A 22 31.18 -1.96 24.10
N ALA A 23 31.23 -3.25 23.84
CA ALA A 23 30.74 -3.82 22.58
C ALA A 23 29.27 -3.38 22.44
N GLN A 24 28.98 -2.58 21.43
CA GLN A 24 27.61 -2.20 21.15
C GLN A 24 26.84 -3.48 20.85
N GLU A 25 25.74 -3.68 21.57
CA GLU A 25 24.83 -4.77 21.26
C GLU A 25 24.44 -4.68 19.78
N PRO A 26 24.30 -5.82 19.06
CA PRO A 26 23.84 -5.81 17.70
C PRO A 26 22.48 -5.13 17.60
N PRO A 27 22.22 -4.35 16.53
CA PRO A 27 20.95 -3.67 16.37
C PRO A 27 19.81 -4.71 16.25
N LYS A 28 18.69 -4.43 16.92
CA LYS A 28 17.50 -5.29 16.95
C LYS A 28 16.59 -4.97 15.76
N ALA A 29 15.70 -5.90 15.43
CA ALA A 29 14.78 -5.79 14.31
C ALA A 29 13.40 -6.38 14.70
N GLY A 30 12.35 -5.99 13.98
CA GLY A 30 11.00 -6.43 14.27
C GLY A 30 10.55 -6.01 15.68
N ASP A 31 9.76 -6.84 16.34
CA ASP A 31 9.23 -6.56 17.69
C ASP A 31 10.33 -6.28 18.74
N ASP A 32 11.49 -6.90 18.59
CA ASP A 32 12.63 -6.69 19.50
C ASP A 32 13.23 -5.29 19.40
N ALA A 33 12.91 -4.54 18.37
CA ALA A 33 13.39 -3.17 18.18
C ALA A 33 12.55 -2.12 18.93
N LEU A 34 11.40 -2.48 19.46
CA LEU A 34 10.53 -1.58 20.23
C LEU A 34 11.29 -0.93 21.39
N GLY A 35 11.29 0.41 21.44
CA GLY A 35 11.89 1.18 22.51
C GLY A 35 13.43 1.14 22.59
N THR A 36 14.11 0.68 21.53
CA THR A 36 15.58 0.52 21.56
C THR A 36 16.36 1.73 21.06
N GLN A 37 15.70 2.68 20.39
CA GLN A 37 16.35 3.83 19.77
C GLN A 37 15.55 5.12 20.06
N PRO A 38 16.10 6.06 20.84
CA PRO A 38 15.40 7.32 21.12
C PRO A 38 15.33 8.23 19.87
N TYR A 39 14.31 9.06 19.83
CA TYR A 39 14.06 10.00 18.73
C TYR A 39 15.26 10.88 18.37
N GLU A 40 16.08 11.25 19.33
CA GLU A 40 17.22 12.17 19.19
C GLU A 40 18.35 11.57 18.33
N ARG A 41 18.33 10.29 18.10
CA ARG A 41 19.30 9.63 17.21
C ARG A 41 18.99 9.80 15.73
N TYR A 42 17.77 10.29 15.41
CA TYR A 42 17.27 10.46 14.06
C TYR A 42 17.15 11.94 13.70
N GLU A 43 17.65 12.31 12.52
CA GLU A 43 17.48 13.66 11.99
C GLU A 43 16.01 13.92 11.63
N ARG A 44 15.61 15.18 11.82
CA ARG A 44 14.28 15.61 11.37
C ARG A 44 14.27 15.81 9.85
N PRO A 45 13.13 15.55 9.16
CA PRO A 45 12.99 15.78 7.73
C PRO A 45 13.42 17.18 7.27
N GLN A 46 13.15 18.21 8.10
CA GLN A 46 13.51 19.59 7.82
C GLN A 46 15.04 19.81 7.71
N ALA A 47 15.82 19.06 8.46
CA ALA A 47 17.29 19.12 8.34
C ALA A 47 17.77 18.61 6.97
N CYS A 48 17.15 17.53 6.49
CA CYS A 48 17.44 16.97 5.15
C CYS A 48 16.96 17.91 4.03
N ALA A 49 15.75 18.49 4.18
CA ALA A 49 15.12 19.35 3.19
C ALA A 49 15.94 20.60 2.84
N GLY A 50 16.76 21.10 3.77
CA GLY A 50 17.65 22.25 3.52
C GLY A 50 18.62 22.05 2.35
N CYS A 51 19.05 20.80 2.10
CA CYS A 51 19.97 20.44 1.03
C CYS A 51 19.30 19.59 -0.07
N HIS A 52 18.46 18.63 0.29
CA HIS A 52 17.77 17.69 -0.62
C HIS A 52 16.38 18.24 -1.06
N VAL A 53 16.35 19.48 -1.53
CA VAL A 53 15.11 20.28 -1.73
C VAL A 53 14.09 19.58 -2.64
N ASP A 54 14.53 19.08 -3.81
CA ASP A 54 13.59 18.46 -4.77
C ASP A 54 13.11 17.11 -4.27
N ILE A 55 13.97 16.32 -3.65
CA ILE A 55 13.65 15.05 -3.04
C ILE A 55 12.67 15.25 -1.86
N ALA A 56 12.91 16.27 -1.03
CA ALA A 56 12.03 16.59 0.08
C ALA A 56 10.60 16.96 -0.41
N ARG A 57 10.49 17.80 -1.45
CA ARG A 57 9.19 18.13 -2.06
C ARG A 57 8.47 16.91 -2.64
N GLN A 58 9.20 16.01 -3.26
CA GLN A 58 8.63 14.75 -3.77
C GLN A 58 8.11 13.88 -2.63
N HIS A 59 8.91 13.72 -1.57
CA HIS A 59 8.54 12.92 -0.41
C HIS A 59 7.37 13.54 0.37
N GLU A 60 7.30 14.86 0.49
CA GLU A 60 6.29 15.60 1.24
C GLU A 60 4.85 15.32 0.76
N GLN A 61 4.66 15.08 -0.54
CA GLN A 61 3.36 14.72 -1.13
C GLN A 61 3.12 13.20 -1.20
N ALA A 62 4.12 12.37 -0.89
CA ALA A 62 4.01 10.92 -0.93
C ALA A 62 3.23 10.37 0.29
N MET A 63 2.47 9.30 0.08
CA MET A 63 1.77 8.61 1.18
C MET A 63 2.71 8.11 2.28
N MET A 64 3.98 7.83 1.94
CA MET A 64 5.01 7.45 2.92
C MET A 64 5.21 8.53 3.99
N SER A 65 5.18 9.83 3.62
CA SER A 65 5.29 10.94 4.57
C SER A 65 4.01 11.16 5.38
N GLN A 66 2.92 10.53 5.00
CA GLN A 66 1.59 10.66 5.61
C GLN A 66 1.12 9.36 6.27
N ALA A 67 1.94 8.32 6.31
CA ALA A 67 1.57 6.98 6.75
C ALA A 67 0.95 6.92 8.16
N TYR A 68 1.21 7.90 9.00
CA TYR A 68 0.60 8.04 10.33
C TYR A 68 -0.47 9.14 10.40
N THR A 69 -0.41 10.13 9.51
CA THR A 69 -1.24 11.34 9.57
C THR A 69 -2.37 11.35 8.53
N HIS A 70 -2.42 10.35 7.66
CA HIS A 70 -3.48 10.19 6.68
C HIS A 70 -4.81 9.85 7.38
N HIS A 71 -5.91 10.41 6.91
CA HIS A 71 -7.22 10.30 7.57
C HIS A 71 -7.66 8.86 7.83
N TRP A 72 -7.53 7.99 6.83
CA TRP A 72 -7.95 6.60 6.98
C TRP A 72 -7.06 5.84 7.97
N ASP A 73 -5.74 5.99 7.87
CA ASP A 73 -4.80 5.34 8.80
C ASP A 73 -5.03 5.80 10.24
N GLU A 74 -5.34 7.09 10.47
CA GLU A 74 -5.69 7.62 11.78
C GLU A 74 -6.96 6.98 12.33
N ILE A 75 -8.04 6.94 11.52
CA ILE A 75 -9.33 6.35 11.92
C ILE A 75 -9.17 4.85 12.18
N GLU A 76 -8.52 4.13 11.28
CA GLU A 76 -8.28 2.69 11.42
C GLU A 76 -7.53 2.38 12.72
N TYR A 77 -6.46 3.12 13.00
CA TYR A 77 -5.66 2.87 14.20
C TYR A 77 -6.39 3.24 15.48
N PHE A 78 -6.95 4.45 15.59
CA PHE A 78 -7.52 4.94 16.84
C PHE A 78 -8.95 4.46 17.10
N GLU A 79 -9.76 4.25 16.06
CA GLU A 79 -11.15 3.84 16.23
C GLU A 79 -11.39 2.33 16.11
N LEU A 80 -10.49 1.60 15.46
CA LEU A 80 -10.66 0.16 15.25
C LEU A 80 -9.54 -0.65 15.93
N ALA A 81 -8.27 -0.45 15.57
CA ALA A 81 -7.18 -1.30 16.02
C ALA A 81 -6.91 -1.21 17.53
N LEU A 82 -6.81 0.00 18.08
CA LEU A 82 -6.58 0.20 19.53
C LEU A 82 -7.74 -0.31 20.40
N PRO A 83 -9.02 -0.01 20.10
CA PRO A 83 -10.13 -0.56 20.86
C PRO A 83 -10.21 -2.09 20.79
N HIS A 84 -9.89 -2.68 19.65
CA HIS A 84 -9.85 -4.13 19.49
C HIS A 84 -8.70 -4.76 20.30
N ALA A 85 -7.49 -4.22 20.16
CA ALA A 85 -6.31 -4.68 20.92
C ALA A 85 -6.49 -4.60 22.44
N ALA A 86 -7.32 -3.68 22.94
CA ALA A 86 -7.63 -3.56 24.36
C ALA A 86 -8.60 -4.65 24.88
N LYS A 87 -9.39 -5.25 23.99
CA LYS A 87 -10.42 -6.25 24.35
C LYS A 87 -9.99 -7.68 24.05
N GLU A 88 -9.25 -7.88 22.97
CA GLU A 88 -8.90 -9.20 22.44
C GLU A 88 -7.39 -9.48 22.61
N PRO A 89 -6.98 -10.34 23.56
CA PRO A 89 -5.58 -10.63 23.83
C PRO A 89 -4.80 -11.15 22.61
N LYS A 90 -5.46 -11.88 21.70
CA LYS A 90 -4.83 -12.43 20.50
C LYS A 90 -4.25 -11.34 19.59
N VAL A 91 -4.90 -10.19 19.53
CA VAL A 91 -4.51 -9.05 18.69
C VAL A 91 -3.86 -7.90 19.49
N ALA A 92 -3.55 -8.09 20.76
CA ALA A 92 -3.00 -7.04 21.63
C ALA A 92 -1.70 -6.41 21.09
N GLY A 93 -0.89 -7.18 20.34
CA GLY A 93 0.36 -6.72 19.72
C GLY A 93 0.18 -5.64 18.65
N VAL A 94 -1.02 -5.53 18.07
CA VAL A 94 -1.37 -4.55 17.01
C VAL A 94 -1.17 -3.11 17.49
N LYS A 95 -1.38 -2.85 18.77
CA LYS A 95 -1.12 -1.55 19.40
C LYS A 95 0.28 -1.01 19.08
N ALA A 96 1.28 -1.86 19.04
CA ALA A 96 2.66 -1.48 18.68
C ALA A 96 2.96 -1.79 17.21
N GLY A 97 2.50 -2.92 16.69
CA GLY A 97 2.85 -3.46 15.38
C GLY A 97 2.54 -2.51 14.21
N CYS A 98 1.37 -1.88 14.18
CA CYS A 98 1.02 -0.89 13.15
C CYS A 98 2.08 0.22 13.04
N ASN A 99 2.59 0.68 14.20
CA ASN A 99 3.55 1.78 14.24
C ASN A 99 4.95 1.38 13.74
N GLY A 100 5.29 0.10 13.68
CA GLY A 100 6.53 -0.37 13.08
C GLY A 100 6.67 0.01 11.60
N CYS A 101 5.54 0.16 10.89
CA CYS A 101 5.47 0.62 9.50
C CYS A 101 4.97 2.06 9.35
N HIS A 102 3.96 2.49 10.14
CA HIS A 102 3.27 3.78 9.96
C HIS A 102 3.91 4.94 10.73
N ALA A 103 4.47 4.68 11.93
CA ALA A 103 5.23 5.63 12.74
C ALA A 103 6.54 5.02 13.26
N PRO A 104 7.48 4.60 12.38
CA PRO A 104 8.64 3.79 12.76
C PRO A 104 9.51 4.41 13.85
N LEU A 105 9.65 5.73 13.87
CA LEU A 105 10.44 6.40 14.91
C LEU A 105 9.73 6.38 16.28
N ALA A 106 8.39 6.44 16.31
CA ALA A 106 7.63 6.28 17.54
C ALA A 106 7.76 4.85 18.09
N PHE A 107 7.67 3.85 17.21
CA PHE A 107 7.90 2.46 17.56
C PHE A 107 9.29 2.24 18.16
N LEU A 108 10.35 2.71 17.48
CA LEU A 108 11.73 2.60 17.95
C LEU A 108 11.98 3.34 19.27
N ALA A 109 11.29 4.45 19.49
CA ALA A 109 11.41 5.21 20.74
C ALA A 109 10.55 4.64 21.89
N GLY A 110 9.69 3.67 21.63
CA GLY A 110 8.76 3.12 22.61
C GLY A 110 7.59 4.04 22.95
N ASP A 111 7.32 5.03 22.10
CA ASP A 111 6.17 5.94 22.21
C ASP A 111 4.91 5.26 21.64
N ILE A 112 4.31 4.35 22.42
CA ILE A 112 3.21 3.47 22.01
C ILE A 112 2.07 3.46 23.04
N PRO A 113 0.82 3.77 22.66
CA PRO A 113 0.43 4.33 21.36
C PRO A 113 0.95 5.76 21.21
N PRO A 114 1.37 6.18 20.02
CA PRO A 114 1.72 7.57 19.81
C PRO A 114 0.50 8.47 20.00
N LYS A 115 0.75 9.76 20.23
CA LYS A 115 -0.33 10.75 20.34
C LYS A 115 -1.02 10.97 18.99
N PRO A 116 -2.34 11.22 18.98
CA PRO A 116 -3.06 11.50 17.73
C PRO A 116 -2.38 12.60 16.91
N PRO A 117 -2.45 12.54 15.57
CA PRO A 117 -1.76 13.48 14.67
C PRO A 117 -2.02 14.95 14.95
N ALA A 118 -3.19 15.31 15.50
CA ALA A 118 -3.53 16.68 15.90
C ALA A 118 -2.57 17.27 16.95
N GLU A 119 -1.90 16.44 17.76
CA GLU A 119 -0.93 16.88 18.79
C GLU A 119 0.47 17.18 18.22
N LYS A 120 0.72 16.88 16.95
CA LYS A 120 1.94 17.24 16.21
C LYS A 120 3.23 16.79 16.89
N THR A 121 3.33 15.53 17.24
CA THR A 121 4.53 14.92 17.82
C THR A 121 5.50 14.42 16.75
N ARG A 122 6.62 13.80 17.14
CA ARG A 122 7.55 13.18 16.20
C ARG A 122 6.97 11.95 15.48
N ALA A 123 5.91 11.34 15.97
CA ALA A 123 5.17 10.30 15.26
C ALA A 123 4.61 10.81 13.90
N ASN A 124 4.27 12.12 13.82
CA ASN A 124 3.81 12.76 12.59
C ASN A 124 4.89 12.83 11.48
N GLU A 125 6.16 12.51 11.79
CA GLU A 125 7.18 12.38 10.77
C GLU A 125 6.96 11.13 9.89
N SER A 126 6.06 10.22 10.31
CA SER A 126 5.69 9.01 9.55
C SER A 126 6.91 8.22 9.08
N VAL A 127 6.94 7.75 7.84
CA VAL A 127 8.14 7.14 7.22
C VAL A 127 9.03 8.24 6.66
N SER A 128 9.83 8.84 7.52
CA SER A 128 10.68 9.99 7.20
C SER A 128 11.99 9.59 6.50
N CYS A 129 12.75 10.60 6.06
CA CYS A 129 14.04 10.41 5.38
C CYS A 129 14.97 9.49 6.17
N ASP A 130 15.12 9.77 7.46
CA ASP A 130 16.07 9.06 8.30
C ASP A 130 15.62 7.64 8.67
N VAL A 131 14.32 7.33 8.58
CA VAL A 131 13.83 5.95 8.67
C VAL A 131 14.50 5.09 7.60
N CYS A 132 14.41 5.52 6.32
CA CYS A 132 14.97 4.76 5.19
C CYS A 132 16.50 4.82 5.14
N HIS A 133 17.07 6.01 5.35
CA HIS A 133 18.51 6.24 5.16
C HIS A 133 19.39 5.82 6.34
N THR A 134 18.82 5.18 7.35
CA THR A 134 19.57 4.49 8.43
C THR A 134 19.44 2.97 8.38
N VAL A 135 18.61 2.44 7.49
CA VAL A 135 18.42 0.98 7.35
C VAL A 135 19.64 0.37 6.67
N THR A 136 20.17 -0.69 7.27
CA THR A 136 21.37 -1.41 6.77
C THR A 136 21.07 -2.79 6.20
N GLY A 137 19.91 -3.34 6.47
CA GLY A 137 19.46 -4.66 6.06
C GLY A 137 18.18 -5.07 6.79
N PHE A 138 17.89 -6.35 6.83
CA PHE A 138 16.78 -6.92 7.61
C PHE A 138 17.18 -8.22 8.29
N ALA A 139 16.42 -8.65 9.28
CA ALA A 139 16.64 -9.89 10.03
C ALA A 139 15.81 -11.03 9.44
N GLY A 140 16.40 -12.24 9.39
CA GLY A 140 15.73 -13.44 8.87
C GLY A 140 15.84 -13.58 7.36
N ASP A 141 15.08 -14.52 6.78
CA ASP A 141 15.17 -14.89 5.35
C ASP A 141 14.10 -14.21 4.48
N VAL A 142 13.05 -13.70 5.10
CA VAL A 142 11.92 -13.02 4.43
C VAL A 142 11.74 -11.65 5.04
N PRO A 143 11.65 -10.59 4.22
CA PRO A 143 11.32 -9.25 4.72
C PRO A 143 9.84 -9.17 5.04
N PHE A 144 9.47 -8.83 6.28
CA PHE A 144 8.10 -8.61 6.73
C PHE A 144 8.06 -7.94 8.11
N ASN A 145 6.92 -7.42 8.52
CA ASN A 145 6.65 -6.89 9.87
C ASN A 145 7.79 -6.01 10.40
N PHE A 146 8.20 -5.01 9.62
CA PHE A 146 9.25 -4.04 10.00
C PHE A 146 10.55 -4.68 10.54
N ASN A 147 10.90 -5.89 10.04
CA ASN A 147 12.14 -6.58 10.43
C ASN A 147 13.43 -5.96 9.88
N TRP A 148 13.36 -4.71 9.39
CA TRP A 148 14.51 -3.92 9.00
C TRP A 148 15.41 -3.59 10.19
N ILE A 149 16.72 -3.42 9.91
CA ILE A 149 17.75 -3.11 10.89
C ILE A 149 18.14 -1.65 10.72
N SER A 150 17.81 -0.80 11.70
CA SER A 150 18.20 0.61 11.72
C SER A 150 19.49 0.83 12.51
N VAL A 151 20.40 1.58 11.92
CA VAL A 151 21.65 2.05 12.55
C VAL A 151 21.70 3.57 12.45
N PRO A 152 20.99 4.27 13.38
CA PRO A 152 20.90 5.73 13.32
C PRO A 152 22.23 6.41 13.66
N GLY A 153 22.41 7.62 13.15
CA GLY A 153 23.62 8.43 13.39
C GLY A 153 24.04 9.24 12.18
N LYS A 154 25.32 9.62 12.15
CA LYS A 154 25.87 10.48 11.09
C LYS A 154 26.04 9.80 9.75
N VAL A 155 26.11 8.47 9.71
CA VAL A 155 26.25 7.70 8.46
C VAL A 155 24.87 7.52 7.83
N LYS A 156 24.65 8.09 6.64
CA LYS A 156 23.44 7.89 5.86
C LYS A 156 23.68 6.84 4.77
N GLN A 157 22.78 5.88 4.69
CA GLN A 157 22.80 4.84 3.68
C GLN A 157 22.27 5.41 2.35
N GLY A 158 22.89 5.06 1.25
CA GLY A 158 22.46 5.48 -0.08
C GLY A 158 22.78 4.42 -1.13
N PRO A 159 22.16 4.44 -2.32
CA PRO A 159 22.39 3.42 -3.33
C PRO A 159 23.65 3.64 -4.17
N ARG A 160 24.38 4.76 -4.01
CA ARG A 160 25.50 5.16 -4.85
C ARG A 160 26.81 5.07 -4.10
N GLU A 161 27.84 4.59 -4.78
CA GLU A 161 29.22 4.59 -4.30
C GLU A 161 29.91 5.95 -4.53
N GLY A 162 30.93 6.22 -3.76
CA GLY A 162 31.79 7.39 -3.95
C GLY A 162 31.16 8.75 -3.64
N VAL A 163 29.96 8.76 -3.01
CA VAL A 163 29.31 10.00 -2.63
C VAL A 163 30.00 10.63 -1.43
N VAL A 164 30.32 11.91 -1.55
CA VAL A 164 30.94 12.72 -0.48
C VAL A 164 29.96 13.83 -0.09
N SER A 165 29.68 13.95 1.20
CA SER A 165 28.84 15.03 1.74
C SER A 165 29.60 15.82 2.80
N PRO A 166 29.50 17.15 2.82
CA PRO A 166 30.09 17.96 3.88
C PRO A 166 29.29 17.94 5.18
N HIS A 167 28.06 17.40 5.19
CA HIS A 167 27.14 17.46 6.32
C HIS A 167 26.97 16.14 7.07
N HIS A 168 27.12 15.02 6.38
CA HIS A 168 26.98 13.68 6.96
C HIS A 168 27.93 12.69 6.25
N GLU A 169 28.29 11.63 6.92
CA GLU A 169 28.95 10.50 6.27
C GLU A 169 27.96 9.76 5.36
N THR A 170 28.47 9.18 4.27
CA THR A 170 27.69 8.40 3.31
C THR A 170 28.24 6.99 3.20
N ARG A 171 27.35 6.02 3.08
CA ARG A 171 27.71 4.63 2.82
C ARG A 171 26.83 4.07 1.71
N ALA A 172 27.48 3.51 0.69
CA ALA A 172 26.78 2.77 -0.35
C ALA A 172 26.19 1.48 0.25
N ASN A 173 24.90 1.25 -0.03
CA ASN A 173 24.19 0.09 0.45
C ASN A 173 23.25 -0.44 -0.66
N ALA A 174 23.61 -1.60 -1.22
CA ALA A 174 22.85 -2.24 -2.29
C ALA A 174 21.43 -2.66 -1.85
N PHE A 175 21.21 -2.85 -0.54
CA PHE A 175 19.90 -3.19 0.00
C PHE A 175 18.82 -2.16 -0.35
N LEU A 176 19.15 -0.86 -0.40
CA LEU A 176 18.21 0.19 -0.79
C LEU A 176 17.77 0.11 -2.26
N ARG A 177 18.44 -0.72 -3.07
CA ARG A 177 18.03 -1.01 -4.46
C ARG A 177 17.28 -2.33 -4.60
N SER A 178 17.13 -3.08 -3.55
CA SER A 178 16.44 -4.37 -3.58
C SER A 178 14.94 -4.21 -3.26
N ALA A 179 14.13 -5.13 -3.75
CA ALA A 179 12.72 -5.19 -3.40
C ALA A 179 12.50 -5.59 -1.94
N GLU A 180 13.45 -6.33 -1.35
CA GLU A 180 13.45 -6.74 0.04
C GLU A 180 13.39 -5.54 0.98
N PHE A 181 14.02 -4.42 0.60
CA PHE A 181 13.91 -3.18 1.37
C PHE A 181 12.46 -2.72 1.53
N CYS A 182 11.70 -2.71 0.44
CA CYS A 182 10.27 -2.38 0.48
C CYS A 182 9.45 -3.47 1.21
N GLY A 183 9.83 -4.74 0.99
CA GLY A 183 9.19 -5.90 1.60
C GLY A 183 9.18 -5.89 3.12
N THR A 184 10.13 -5.22 3.77
CA THR A 184 10.17 -5.11 5.23
C THR A 184 8.93 -4.45 5.84
N CYS A 185 8.21 -3.64 5.08
CA CYS A 185 6.94 -3.02 5.47
C CYS A 185 5.77 -3.44 4.57
N HIS A 186 6.05 -3.77 3.28
CA HIS A 186 5.02 -4.17 2.32
C HIS A 186 4.77 -5.70 2.25
N ASN A 187 5.18 -6.41 3.30
CA ASN A 187 4.68 -7.71 3.71
C ASN A 187 4.31 -7.61 5.19
N GLU A 188 3.12 -8.03 5.52
CA GLU A 188 2.65 -8.07 6.90
C GLU A 188 2.06 -9.44 7.20
N LYS A 189 2.51 -10.02 8.30
CA LYS A 189 1.99 -11.26 8.84
C LYS A 189 1.21 -10.92 10.10
N ASP A 190 -0.07 -11.25 10.09
CA ASP A 190 -0.98 -10.94 11.18
C ASP A 190 -0.78 -11.88 12.40
N PRO A 191 -1.47 -11.65 13.54
CA PRO A 191 -1.40 -12.51 14.70
C PRO A 191 -1.89 -13.96 14.46
N TRP A 192 -2.64 -14.22 13.39
CA TRP A 192 -3.12 -15.56 13.02
C TRP A 192 -2.11 -16.30 12.13
N GLY A 193 -1.06 -15.63 11.69
CA GLY A 193 0.01 -16.21 10.90
C GLY A 193 -0.16 -16.11 9.39
N LEU A 194 -1.14 -15.32 8.92
CA LEU A 194 -1.39 -15.08 7.50
C LEU A 194 -0.64 -13.85 7.01
N TYR A 195 -0.16 -13.89 5.76
CA TYR A 195 0.35 -12.69 5.09
C TYR A 195 -0.81 -11.85 4.58
N VAL A 196 -1.32 -10.96 5.44
CA VAL A 196 -2.42 -10.04 5.14
C VAL A 196 -2.00 -8.90 4.21
N LYS A 197 -0.74 -8.47 4.25
CA LYS A 197 -0.12 -7.70 3.17
C LYS A 197 0.98 -8.57 2.55
N SER A 198 0.92 -8.79 1.24
CA SER A 198 1.79 -9.72 0.53
C SER A 198 2.39 -9.14 -0.75
N THR A 199 2.42 -7.81 -0.89
CA THR A 199 2.83 -7.12 -2.13
C THR A 199 4.22 -7.54 -2.60
N HIS A 200 5.19 -7.66 -1.69
CA HIS A 200 6.53 -8.13 -2.04
C HIS A 200 6.53 -9.63 -2.44
N LEU A 201 5.75 -10.48 -1.77
CA LEU A 201 5.65 -11.91 -2.12
C LEU A 201 4.99 -12.08 -3.48
N GLU A 202 3.91 -11.35 -3.75
CA GLU A 202 3.22 -11.33 -5.04
C GLU A 202 4.16 -10.92 -6.19
N TRP A 203 4.98 -9.88 -5.94
CA TRP A 203 6.02 -9.46 -6.87
C TRP A 203 7.09 -10.54 -7.07
N LYS A 204 7.61 -11.10 -5.99
CA LYS A 204 8.69 -12.11 -6.03
C LYS A 204 8.30 -13.35 -6.82
N GLU A 205 7.06 -13.81 -6.69
CA GLU A 205 6.51 -14.95 -7.41
C GLU A 205 6.11 -14.60 -8.85
N GLY A 206 5.86 -13.32 -9.10
CA GLY A 206 5.40 -12.78 -10.36
C GLY A 206 6.49 -12.68 -11.44
N PRO A 207 6.10 -12.32 -12.68
CA PRO A 207 7.02 -12.18 -13.81
C PRO A 207 8.05 -11.06 -13.61
N HIS A 208 7.69 -9.95 -12.96
CA HIS A 208 8.60 -8.82 -12.72
C HIS A 208 9.73 -9.19 -11.76
N GLY A 209 9.43 -9.88 -10.67
CA GLY A 209 10.45 -10.38 -9.74
C GLY A 209 11.41 -11.34 -10.41
N LYS A 210 10.90 -12.27 -11.24
CA LYS A 210 11.71 -13.20 -12.03
C LYS A 210 12.59 -12.50 -13.06
N ALA A 211 12.13 -11.36 -13.58
CA ALA A 211 12.89 -10.52 -14.52
C ALA A 211 13.85 -9.55 -13.84
N GLY A 212 13.89 -9.49 -12.49
CA GLY A 212 14.74 -8.58 -11.74
C GLY A 212 14.29 -7.12 -11.77
N ILE A 213 13.04 -6.83 -12.18
CA ILE A 213 12.44 -5.50 -12.14
C ILE A 213 11.95 -5.25 -10.72
N VAL A 214 12.56 -4.32 -10.01
CA VAL A 214 12.31 -4.08 -8.57
C VAL A 214 11.28 -2.97 -8.34
N CYS A 215 10.79 -2.86 -7.11
CA CYS A 215 9.76 -1.89 -6.71
C CYS A 215 10.17 -0.45 -7.06
N GLN A 216 11.44 -0.11 -6.85
CA GLN A 216 12.00 1.20 -7.12
C GLN A 216 11.98 1.59 -8.61
N ASP A 217 11.93 0.63 -9.53
CA ASP A 217 11.90 0.93 -10.97
C ASP A 217 10.57 1.55 -11.40
N CYS A 218 9.49 1.20 -10.72
CA CYS A 218 8.14 1.71 -10.98
C CYS A 218 7.69 2.80 -10.00
N HIS A 219 8.04 2.68 -8.70
CA HIS A 219 7.60 3.60 -7.64
C HIS A 219 8.58 4.73 -7.33
N MET A 220 9.83 4.59 -7.79
CA MET A 220 10.89 5.60 -7.69
C MET A 220 11.58 5.76 -9.06
N PRO A 221 10.85 6.14 -10.13
CA PRO A 221 11.43 6.18 -11.46
C PRO A 221 12.62 7.14 -11.51
N PRO A 222 13.68 6.86 -12.32
CA PRO A 222 14.81 7.75 -12.46
C PRO A 222 14.44 9.01 -13.26
N ALA A 223 15.00 10.13 -12.88
CA ALA A 223 14.91 11.37 -13.62
C ALA A 223 16.24 12.14 -13.56
N ALA A 224 16.52 12.92 -14.59
CA ALA A 224 17.66 13.85 -14.56
C ALA A 224 17.44 14.92 -13.49
N GLY A 225 18.46 15.19 -12.67
CA GLY A 225 18.34 16.14 -11.57
C GLY A 225 19.56 16.18 -10.67
N ARG A 226 19.39 16.74 -9.49
CA ARG A 226 20.41 16.75 -8.44
C ARG A 226 19.88 16.08 -7.20
N SER A 227 20.65 15.20 -6.58
CA SER A 227 20.27 14.60 -5.30
C SER A 227 20.32 15.59 -4.12
N ALA A 228 21.17 16.62 -4.24
CA ALA A 228 21.27 17.72 -3.27
C ALA A 228 21.53 19.04 -4.01
N ARG A 229 21.12 20.16 -3.41
CA ARG A 229 21.20 21.51 -3.99
C ARG A 229 22.59 21.87 -4.52
N MET A 230 23.63 21.46 -3.81
CA MET A 230 25.05 21.71 -4.18
C MET A 230 25.70 20.50 -4.86
N GLY A 231 24.95 19.41 -5.09
CA GLY A 231 25.49 18.23 -5.76
C GLY A 231 25.61 18.38 -7.27
N GLU A 232 26.36 17.52 -7.90
CA GLU A 232 26.47 17.47 -9.36
C GLU A 232 25.15 16.98 -10.00
N PRO A 233 24.83 17.44 -11.22
CA PRO A 233 23.72 16.88 -11.99
C PRO A 233 23.93 15.41 -12.29
N LEU A 234 22.88 14.61 -12.13
CA LEU A 234 22.87 13.19 -12.41
C LEU A 234 21.75 12.87 -13.40
N PRO A 235 21.91 11.90 -14.30
CA PRO A 235 20.88 11.55 -15.28
C PRO A 235 19.75 10.71 -14.68
N ASP A 236 19.92 10.15 -13.50
CA ASP A 236 19.15 9.04 -12.95
C ASP A 236 18.89 9.16 -11.43
N VAL A 237 18.61 10.36 -10.95
CA VAL A 237 18.16 10.55 -9.57
C VAL A 237 16.82 9.84 -9.37
N ARG A 238 16.71 8.94 -8.39
CA ARG A 238 15.47 8.26 -8.06
C ARG A 238 14.48 9.24 -7.43
N GLN A 239 13.30 9.34 -8.03
CA GLN A 239 12.23 10.19 -7.51
C GLN A 239 11.62 9.57 -6.24
N HIS A 240 11.33 10.41 -5.24
CA HIS A 240 10.74 9.98 -3.97
C HIS A 240 9.22 10.26 -3.92
N LEU A 241 8.54 10.10 -5.06
CA LEU A 241 7.11 10.31 -5.20
C LEU A 241 6.30 9.14 -4.61
N PHE A 242 6.80 7.93 -4.73
CA PHE A 242 6.17 6.69 -4.26
C PHE A 242 4.71 6.54 -4.70
N HIS A 243 4.36 7.00 -5.91
CA HIS A 243 3.01 6.95 -6.43
C HIS A 243 2.46 5.51 -6.43
N GLY A 244 1.25 5.36 -5.93
CA GLY A 244 0.49 4.12 -5.84
C GLY A 244 -1.00 4.38 -6.05
N ALA A 245 -1.85 3.69 -5.28
CA ALA A 245 -3.32 3.79 -5.42
C ALA A 245 -3.92 5.16 -5.10
N HIS A 246 -3.17 6.06 -4.45
CA HIS A 246 -3.58 7.44 -4.18
C HIS A 246 -3.30 8.41 -5.34
N ASP A 247 -2.59 7.96 -6.38
CA ASP A 247 -2.30 8.76 -7.57
C ASP A 247 -3.13 8.25 -8.76
N PRO A 248 -4.11 9.04 -9.26
CA PRO A 248 -4.92 8.64 -10.41
C PRO A 248 -4.10 8.41 -11.69
N GLY A 249 -2.99 9.13 -11.86
CA GLY A 249 -2.08 8.93 -12.98
C GLY A 249 -1.37 7.58 -12.92
N LYS A 250 -1.05 7.10 -11.71
CA LYS A 250 -0.49 5.77 -11.51
C LYS A 250 -1.52 4.66 -11.73
N LEU A 251 -2.78 4.90 -11.35
CA LEU A 251 -3.88 3.97 -11.58
C LEU A 251 -4.28 3.90 -13.06
N ALA A 252 -4.14 4.98 -13.83
CA ALA A 252 -4.55 5.02 -15.22
C ALA A 252 -3.92 3.90 -16.06
N GLY A 253 -4.76 3.00 -16.58
CA GLY A 253 -4.37 1.85 -17.38
C GLY A 253 -3.56 0.79 -16.63
N VAL A 254 -3.61 0.74 -15.28
CA VAL A 254 -2.99 -0.34 -14.50
C VAL A 254 -3.69 -1.66 -14.76
N ALA A 255 -5.00 -1.65 -14.95
CA ALA A 255 -5.78 -2.71 -15.58
C ALA A 255 -6.35 -2.19 -16.90
N GLU A 256 -6.35 -3.02 -17.94
CA GLU A 256 -6.95 -2.71 -19.23
C GLU A 256 -8.12 -3.63 -19.51
N VAL A 257 -9.14 -3.11 -20.17
CA VAL A 257 -10.30 -3.89 -20.63
C VAL A 257 -10.46 -3.80 -22.13
N ARG A 258 -10.87 -4.91 -22.75
CA ARG A 258 -11.36 -4.96 -24.13
C ARG A 258 -12.65 -5.75 -24.16
N ILE A 259 -13.71 -5.16 -24.74
CA ILE A 259 -15.02 -5.82 -24.90
C ILE A 259 -15.32 -6.00 -26.38
N HIS A 260 -15.85 -7.16 -26.73
CA HIS A 260 -16.18 -7.56 -28.08
C HIS A 260 -17.56 -8.20 -28.14
N PRO A 261 -18.44 -7.85 -29.11
CA PRO A 261 -19.68 -8.58 -29.37
C PRO A 261 -19.37 -9.88 -30.13
N GLU A 262 -20.12 -10.94 -29.88
CA GLU A 262 -20.07 -12.17 -30.69
C GLU A 262 -20.68 -11.94 -32.08
N THR A 263 -21.74 -11.14 -32.14
CA THR A 263 -22.47 -10.81 -33.38
C THR A 263 -22.59 -9.31 -33.49
N ARG A 264 -22.41 -8.78 -34.72
CA ARG A 264 -22.44 -7.33 -34.97
C ARG A 264 -23.78 -6.82 -35.50
N GLU A 265 -24.68 -7.71 -35.88
CA GLU A 265 -26.03 -7.42 -36.37
C GLU A 265 -27.01 -8.35 -35.67
N LEU A 266 -28.06 -7.81 -35.09
CA LEU A 266 -29.07 -8.51 -34.30
C LEU A 266 -30.44 -7.98 -34.64
N GLU A 267 -31.47 -8.82 -34.57
CA GLU A 267 -32.86 -8.41 -34.67
C GLU A 267 -33.43 -7.99 -33.29
N PRO A 268 -34.49 -7.18 -33.25
CA PRO A 268 -35.19 -6.87 -32.00
C PRO A 268 -35.61 -8.17 -31.26
N GLY A 269 -35.35 -8.23 -29.96
CA GLY A 269 -35.64 -9.42 -29.14
C GLY A 269 -34.57 -10.52 -29.18
N ASP A 270 -33.53 -10.39 -30.00
CA ASP A 270 -32.39 -11.30 -30.02
C ASP A 270 -31.57 -11.18 -28.71
N THR A 271 -30.68 -12.13 -28.55
CA THR A 271 -29.74 -12.16 -27.42
C THR A 271 -28.36 -11.73 -27.89
N ALA A 272 -27.95 -10.55 -27.46
CA ALA A 272 -26.58 -10.06 -27.61
C ALA A 272 -25.67 -10.76 -26.61
N LYS A 273 -24.47 -11.16 -27.08
CA LYS A 273 -23.42 -11.72 -26.23
C LYS A 273 -22.12 -10.96 -26.41
N PHE A 274 -21.42 -10.74 -25.30
CA PHE A 274 -20.16 -10.01 -25.27
C PHE A 274 -19.13 -10.79 -24.48
N THR A 275 -17.88 -10.63 -24.89
CA THR A 275 -16.72 -11.10 -24.14
C THR A 275 -15.87 -9.91 -23.73
N ALA A 276 -15.65 -9.71 -22.44
CA ALA A 276 -14.73 -8.72 -21.91
C ALA A 276 -13.45 -9.41 -21.39
N VAL A 277 -12.30 -8.95 -21.84
CA VAL A 277 -11.00 -9.39 -21.36
C VAL A 277 -10.40 -8.28 -20.51
N VAL A 278 -10.10 -8.59 -19.25
CA VAL A 278 -9.48 -7.67 -18.29
C VAL A 278 -8.08 -8.16 -17.97
N VAL A 279 -7.09 -7.28 -18.08
CA VAL A 279 -5.66 -7.60 -17.93
C VAL A 279 -5.04 -6.69 -16.89
N ASN A 280 -4.26 -7.25 -15.95
CA ASN A 280 -3.30 -6.46 -15.18
C ASN A 280 -2.12 -6.11 -16.09
N ALA A 281 -2.12 -4.91 -16.66
CA ALA A 281 -1.19 -4.53 -17.73
C ALA A 281 0.14 -3.96 -17.22
N LYS A 282 0.18 -3.38 -16.01
CA LYS A 282 1.35 -2.60 -15.56
C LYS A 282 1.87 -2.97 -14.17
N ALA A 283 1.02 -3.46 -13.25
CA ALA A 283 1.50 -3.73 -11.90
C ALA A 283 2.31 -5.03 -11.83
N GLY A 284 3.45 -4.97 -11.16
CA GLY A 284 4.32 -6.13 -10.92
C GLY A 284 3.82 -7.06 -9.81
N HIS A 285 2.69 -6.77 -9.23
CA HIS A 285 2.00 -7.52 -8.17
C HIS A 285 0.50 -7.62 -8.50
N LYS A 286 -0.27 -8.33 -7.69
CA LYS A 286 -1.73 -8.42 -7.87
C LYS A 286 -2.40 -7.05 -7.75
N ILE A 287 -3.58 -6.89 -8.34
CA ILE A 287 -4.43 -5.70 -8.21
C ILE A 287 -5.82 -6.14 -7.75
N PRO A 288 -6.33 -5.53 -6.66
CA PRO A 288 -5.69 -4.69 -5.65
C PRO A 288 -4.57 -5.40 -4.87
N SER A 289 -3.67 -4.65 -4.22
CA SER A 289 -2.63 -5.18 -3.33
C SER A 289 -2.43 -4.25 -2.12
N GLY A 290 -1.55 -4.62 -1.20
CA GLY A 290 -1.43 -3.96 0.10
C GLY A 290 -2.59 -4.36 1.00
N SER A 291 -3.34 -3.40 1.52
CA SER A 291 -4.58 -3.63 2.28
C SER A 291 -5.71 -4.05 1.33
N ALA A 292 -5.65 -5.30 0.85
CA ALA A 292 -6.55 -5.80 -0.20
C ALA A 292 -8.00 -5.96 0.29
N GLU A 293 -8.21 -6.12 1.59
CA GLU A 293 -9.51 -6.21 2.27
C GLU A 293 -10.34 -4.94 2.15
N GLU A 294 -9.67 -3.79 2.06
CA GLU A 294 -10.31 -2.48 1.99
C GLU A 294 -10.69 -2.10 0.55
N ARG A 295 -9.98 -2.66 -0.43
CA ARG A 295 -9.96 -2.16 -1.79
C ARG A 295 -10.89 -2.94 -2.70
N VAL A 296 -11.48 -2.22 -3.66
CA VAL A 296 -12.36 -2.80 -4.66
C VAL A 296 -11.91 -2.35 -6.05
N LEU A 297 -11.70 -3.31 -6.95
CA LEU A 297 -11.61 -3.11 -8.38
C LEU A 297 -12.81 -3.81 -9.01
N TRP A 298 -13.51 -3.16 -9.97
CA TRP A 298 -14.64 -3.81 -10.62
C TRP A 298 -14.77 -3.43 -12.08
N LEU A 299 -15.44 -4.31 -12.81
CA LEU A 299 -15.81 -4.14 -14.21
C LEU A 299 -17.29 -3.82 -14.29
N ASP A 300 -17.62 -2.62 -14.77
CA ASP A 300 -18.95 -2.13 -15.09
C ASP A 300 -19.15 -2.17 -16.61
N VAL A 301 -20.29 -2.69 -17.07
CA VAL A 301 -20.62 -2.76 -18.48
C VAL A 301 -21.99 -2.17 -18.75
N VAL A 302 -22.04 -1.16 -19.60
CA VAL A 302 -23.26 -0.43 -19.95
C VAL A 302 -23.47 -0.40 -21.45
N ALA A 303 -24.66 -0.80 -21.91
CA ALA A 303 -25.11 -0.59 -23.27
C ALA A 303 -25.91 0.71 -23.36
N THR A 304 -25.78 1.43 -24.47
CA THR A 304 -26.51 2.67 -24.76
C THR A 304 -27.10 2.57 -26.17
N ASP A 305 -28.43 2.68 -26.28
CA ASP A 305 -29.15 2.61 -27.55
C ASP A 305 -29.12 3.95 -28.32
N GLY A 306 -29.67 3.93 -29.54
CA GLY A 306 -29.70 5.11 -30.42
C GLY A 306 -30.48 6.30 -29.85
N ASN A 307 -31.31 6.12 -28.85
CA ASN A 307 -32.06 7.18 -28.14
C ASN A 307 -31.31 7.69 -26.90
N GLY A 308 -30.13 7.12 -26.59
CA GLY A 308 -29.35 7.48 -25.40
C GLY A 308 -29.83 6.80 -24.12
N LYS A 309 -30.76 5.85 -24.19
CA LYS A 309 -31.15 5.06 -23.03
C LYS A 309 -30.09 4.04 -22.68
N THR A 310 -29.74 3.94 -21.41
CA THR A 310 -28.72 3.06 -20.89
C THR A 310 -29.31 1.79 -20.29
N TYR A 311 -28.53 0.70 -20.41
CA TYR A 311 -28.85 -0.63 -19.87
C TYR A 311 -27.60 -1.17 -19.21
N HIS A 312 -27.64 -1.39 -17.89
CA HIS A 312 -26.56 -2.03 -17.16
C HIS A 312 -26.57 -3.54 -17.46
N LEU A 313 -25.41 -4.10 -17.80
CA LEU A 313 -25.24 -5.49 -18.15
C LEU A 313 -24.54 -6.22 -17.01
N SER A 314 -25.22 -7.20 -16.42
CA SER A 314 -24.61 -8.07 -15.40
C SER A 314 -23.69 -9.10 -16.05
N VAL A 315 -22.56 -9.42 -15.38
CA VAL A 315 -21.71 -10.52 -15.76
C VAL A 315 -22.50 -11.84 -15.67
N ASP A 316 -22.27 -12.76 -16.59
CA ASP A 316 -22.90 -14.07 -16.55
C ASP A 316 -22.44 -14.83 -15.29
N PRO A 317 -23.37 -15.35 -14.46
CA PRO A 317 -23.06 -15.90 -13.14
C PRO A 317 -22.36 -17.28 -13.21
N LYS A 318 -22.15 -17.84 -14.38
CA LYS A 318 -21.53 -19.15 -14.58
C LYS A 318 -20.14 -19.19 -13.95
N GLY A 319 -19.93 -20.08 -13.00
CA GLY A 319 -18.70 -20.22 -12.23
C GLY A 319 -18.66 -19.37 -10.97
N PHE A 320 -19.73 -18.60 -10.69
CA PHE A 320 -19.81 -17.73 -9.50
C PHE A 320 -20.94 -18.13 -8.53
N GLU A 321 -21.64 -19.21 -8.81
CA GLU A 321 -22.72 -19.69 -7.91
C GLU A 321 -22.13 -20.04 -6.54
N GLY A 322 -22.66 -19.39 -5.49
CA GLY A 322 -22.17 -19.53 -4.13
C GLY A 322 -20.89 -18.74 -3.82
N GLU A 323 -20.36 -17.99 -4.76
CA GLU A 323 -19.15 -17.16 -4.59
C GLU A 323 -19.53 -15.68 -4.52
N GLU A 324 -20.18 -15.29 -3.45
CA GLU A 324 -20.79 -13.96 -3.26
C GLU A 324 -19.79 -12.78 -3.41
N TYR A 325 -18.49 -13.04 -3.30
CA TYR A 325 -17.45 -12.03 -3.37
C TYR A 325 -16.93 -11.75 -4.78
N THR A 326 -17.43 -12.47 -5.79
CA THR A 326 -16.94 -12.34 -7.17
C THR A 326 -17.80 -11.43 -8.04
N ILE A 327 -19.08 -11.24 -7.64
CA ILE A 327 -19.99 -10.28 -8.24
C ILE A 327 -20.59 -9.39 -7.15
N ALA A 328 -21.02 -8.18 -7.51
CA ALA A 328 -21.61 -7.26 -6.55
C ALA A 328 -22.95 -7.78 -6.04
N SER A 329 -23.04 -8.02 -4.73
CA SER A 329 -24.27 -8.42 -4.03
C SER A 329 -24.37 -7.71 -2.69
N ASP A 330 -25.54 -7.74 -2.06
CA ASP A 330 -25.75 -7.10 -0.74
C ASP A 330 -24.95 -7.78 0.38
N THR A 331 -24.66 -9.07 0.25
CA THR A 331 -23.87 -9.85 1.21
C THR A 331 -22.37 -9.64 1.03
N ALA A 332 -21.90 -9.41 -0.20
CA ALA A 332 -20.49 -9.22 -0.50
C ALA A 332 -19.87 -7.99 0.16
N MET A 333 -20.67 -7.07 0.69
CA MET A 333 -20.24 -5.83 1.33
C MET A 333 -20.64 -5.74 2.81
N ALA A 334 -20.98 -6.84 3.44
CA ALA A 334 -21.34 -6.88 4.87
C ALA A 334 -20.11 -7.06 5.75
N TYR A 335 -20.02 -6.27 6.83
CA TYR A 335 -18.93 -6.25 7.79
C TYR A 335 -19.50 -6.26 9.23
N GLN A 336 -19.96 -7.44 9.69
CA GLN A 336 -20.57 -7.59 11.01
C GLN A 336 -19.57 -7.47 12.15
N ASP A 337 -18.31 -7.80 11.92
CA ASP A 337 -17.25 -7.76 12.90
C ASP A 337 -16.93 -6.33 13.42
N ILE A 338 -17.27 -5.28 12.68
CA ILE A 338 -17.18 -3.90 13.14
C ILE A 338 -17.95 -3.68 14.46
N GLY A 339 -19.10 -4.35 14.62
CA GLY A 339 -19.86 -4.30 15.86
C GLY A 339 -19.06 -4.81 17.06
N ASP A 340 -18.39 -5.94 16.93
CA ASP A 340 -17.56 -6.52 17.98
C ASP A 340 -16.36 -5.62 18.29
N ILE A 341 -15.69 -5.13 17.26
CA ILE A 341 -14.53 -4.23 17.38
C ILE A 341 -14.92 -2.96 18.15
N LYS A 342 -16.01 -2.31 17.76
CA LYS A 342 -16.50 -1.08 18.39
C LYS A 342 -17.32 -1.33 19.68
N GLY A 343 -17.59 -2.59 20.03
CA GLY A 343 -18.38 -2.95 21.21
C GLY A 343 -19.87 -2.58 21.09
N ILE A 344 -20.46 -2.77 19.92
CA ILE A 344 -21.88 -2.52 19.63
C ILE A 344 -22.60 -3.86 19.62
N PRO A 345 -23.40 -4.18 20.67
CA PRO A 345 -24.21 -5.40 20.68
C PRO A 345 -25.20 -5.42 19.51
N ASP A 346 -25.46 -6.60 18.99
CA ASP A 346 -26.48 -6.82 17.93
C ASP A 346 -26.26 -5.96 16.66
N PHE A 347 -25.01 -5.65 16.32
CA PHE A 347 -24.67 -4.91 15.10
C PHE A 347 -25.09 -5.71 13.86
N PRO A 348 -25.95 -5.17 12.98
CA PRO A 348 -26.47 -5.93 11.84
C PRO A 348 -25.48 -6.06 10.68
N GLY A 349 -24.30 -5.43 10.78
CA GLY A 349 -23.34 -5.30 9.70
C GLY A 349 -23.61 -4.08 8.80
N LEU A 350 -22.68 -3.86 7.86
CA LEU A 350 -22.79 -2.82 6.86
C LEU A 350 -23.27 -3.45 5.55
N LYS A 351 -24.30 -2.87 4.96
CA LYS A 351 -24.82 -3.27 3.65
C LYS A 351 -24.09 -2.49 2.56
N ARG A 352 -24.04 -3.07 1.37
CA ARG A 352 -23.54 -2.32 0.21
C ARG A 352 -24.37 -1.05 0.00
N ASP A 353 -23.73 -0.01 -0.45
CA ASP A 353 -24.28 1.32 -0.68
C ASP A 353 -24.67 1.61 -2.14
N GLY A 354 -24.41 0.68 -3.06
CA GLY A 354 -24.66 0.86 -4.48
C GLY A 354 -23.51 1.52 -5.27
N MET A 355 -22.35 1.80 -4.65
CA MET A 355 -21.17 2.28 -5.38
C MET A 355 -20.76 1.30 -6.49
N VAL A 356 -20.80 0.01 -6.17
CA VAL A 356 -20.61 -1.06 -7.14
C VAL A 356 -21.97 -1.61 -7.54
N PRO A 357 -22.46 -1.41 -8.76
CA PRO A 357 -23.76 -1.89 -9.22
C PRO A 357 -23.92 -3.41 -9.05
N ALA A 358 -25.12 -3.86 -8.73
CA ALA A 358 -25.40 -5.29 -8.62
C ALA A 358 -25.22 -5.97 -9.98
N GLY A 359 -24.47 -7.07 -9.99
CA GLY A 359 -24.11 -7.81 -11.19
C GLY A 359 -22.77 -7.44 -11.82
N ASP A 360 -22.08 -6.41 -11.29
CA ASP A 360 -20.72 -6.10 -11.71
C ASP A 360 -19.73 -7.17 -11.25
N ARG A 361 -18.70 -7.37 -12.06
CA ARG A 361 -17.59 -8.26 -11.71
C ARG A 361 -16.63 -7.57 -10.76
N ILE A 362 -16.49 -8.08 -9.54
CA ILE A 362 -15.57 -7.58 -8.53
C ILE A 362 -14.25 -8.36 -8.57
N PHE A 363 -13.13 -7.65 -8.47
CA PHE A 363 -11.78 -8.21 -8.31
C PHE A 363 -11.26 -7.79 -6.93
N ARG A 364 -11.25 -8.70 -5.98
CA ARG A 364 -10.80 -8.47 -4.61
C ARG A 364 -10.36 -9.76 -3.92
N LEU A 365 -9.81 -9.64 -2.73
CA LEU A 365 -9.57 -10.74 -1.80
C LEU A 365 -10.34 -10.45 -0.51
N PRO A 366 -11.46 -11.12 -0.24
CA PRO A 366 -12.16 -10.98 1.03
C PRO A 366 -11.37 -11.62 2.17
N TYR A 367 -11.17 -10.89 3.26
CA TYR A 367 -10.59 -11.39 4.50
C TYR A 367 -11.71 -11.84 5.43
N LEU A 368 -11.49 -12.94 6.13
CA LEU A 368 -12.48 -13.53 7.03
C LEU A 368 -11.92 -13.58 8.46
N ASP A 369 -12.72 -13.10 9.40
CA ASP A 369 -12.44 -13.16 10.84
C ASP A 369 -12.52 -14.60 11.38
N PRO A 370 -12.18 -14.86 12.66
CA PRO A 370 -12.29 -16.18 13.25
C PRO A 370 -13.68 -16.80 13.24
N GLN A 371 -14.72 -16.02 13.04
CA GLN A 371 -16.11 -16.47 12.90
C GLN A 371 -16.54 -16.72 11.46
N GLY A 372 -15.60 -16.52 10.49
CA GLY A 372 -15.87 -16.66 9.06
C GLY A 372 -16.66 -15.49 8.45
N ARG A 373 -16.76 -14.35 9.13
CA ARG A 373 -17.41 -13.14 8.62
C ARG A 373 -16.38 -12.28 7.88
N MET A 374 -16.84 -11.58 6.84
CA MET A 374 -15.98 -10.63 6.12
C MET A 374 -15.52 -9.50 7.05
N THR A 375 -14.21 -9.23 7.07
CA THR A 375 -13.57 -8.26 7.96
C THR A 375 -12.79 -7.20 7.21
N ILE A 376 -12.78 -5.98 7.77
CA ILE A 376 -11.88 -4.90 7.42
C ILE A 376 -10.63 -4.92 8.33
N ALA A 377 -10.68 -5.65 9.43
CA ALA A 377 -9.61 -5.73 10.41
C ALA A 377 -8.55 -6.75 9.98
N GLN A 378 -7.60 -6.34 9.13
CA GLN A 378 -6.51 -7.20 8.67
C GLN A 378 -5.79 -7.93 9.80
N TRP A 379 -5.65 -7.30 10.96
CA TRP A 379 -5.03 -7.89 12.15
C TRP A 379 -5.86 -8.98 12.83
N ASN A 380 -7.10 -9.20 12.40
CA ASN A 380 -8.01 -10.22 12.91
C ASN A 380 -8.45 -11.20 11.81
N THR A 381 -7.62 -11.42 10.82
CA THR A 381 -7.90 -12.29 9.69
C THR A 381 -7.49 -13.73 10.00
N ALA A 382 -8.44 -14.63 10.13
CA ALA A 382 -8.18 -16.06 10.39
C ALA A 382 -8.11 -16.91 9.11
N SER A 383 -8.70 -16.42 8.00
CA SER A 383 -8.65 -17.06 6.69
C SER A 383 -8.93 -16.07 5.56
N PHE A 384 -8.70 -16.50 4.33
CA PHE A 384 -9.09 -15.78 3.13
C PHE A 384 -10.22 -16.52 2.41
N ALA A 385 -11.14 -15.79 1.80
CA ALA A 385 -12.02 -16.33 0.78
C ALA A 385 -11.25 -16.47 -0.55
N THR A 386 -11.97 -16.77 -1.65
CA THR A 386 -11.34 -16.92 -2.97
C THR A 386 -10.67 -15.62 -3.42
N ASP A 387 -9.42 -15.73 -3.87
CA ASP A 387 -8.64 -14.60 -4.37
C ASP A 387 -8.96 -14.36 -5.86
N TYR A 388 -9.77 -13.35 -6.12
CA TYR A 388 -10.15 -12.92 -7.46
C TYR A 388 -9.38 -11.71 -7.96
N ARG A 389 -8.30 -11.32 -7.31
CA ARG A 389 -7.45 -10.22 -7.76
C ARG A 389 -6.75 -10.56 -9.07
N LEU A 390 -6.46 -9.54 -9.87
CA LEU A 390 -5.75 -9.70 -11.14
C LEU A 390 -4.25 -9.90 -10.88
N ALA A 391 -3.74 -11.07 -11.23
CA ALA A 391 -2.31 -11.35 -11.14
C ALA A 391 -1.51 -10.57 -12.21
N PRO A 392 -0.20 -10.30 -11.99
CA PRO A 392 0.64 -9.55 -12.93
C PRO A 392 0.66 -10.18 -14.33
N LEU A 393 0.44 -9.38 -15.36
CA LEU A 393 0.42 -9.78 -16.77
C LEU A 393 -0.55 -10.93 -17.08
N SER A 394 -1.54 -11.17 -16.22
CA SER A 394 -2.58 -12.17 -16.48
C SER A 394 -3.88 -11.51 -16.93
N ALA A 395 -4.65 -12.29 -17.69
CA ALA A 395 -5.94 -11.92 -18.22
C ALA A 395 -7.06 -12.75 -17.57
N VAL A 396 -8.19 -12.10 -17.31
CA VAL A 396 -9.46 -12.72 -16.93
C VAL A 396 -10.47 -12.43 -18.03
N THR A 397 -11.22 -13.44 -18.44
CA THR A 397 -12.25 -13.30 -19.47
C THR A 397 -13.63 -13.47 -18.84
N GLU A 398 -14.48 -12.47 -19.02
CA GLU A 398 -15.86 -12.45 -18.53
C GLU A 398 -16.84 -12.42 -19.70
N THR A 399 -18.01 -13.01 -19.53
CA THR A 399 -19.07 -13.04 -20.52
C THR A 399 -20.30 -12.30 -20.01
N PHE A 400 -21.03 -11.71 -20.96
CA PHE A 400 -22.25 -10.96 -20.71
C PHE A 400 -23.30 -11.40 -21.73
N THR A 401 -24.46 -11.81 -21.24
CA THR A 401 -25.60 -12.23 -22.07
C THR A 401 -26.74 -11.24 -21.84
N TRP A 402 -27.13 -10.52 -22.87
CA TRP A 402 -28.18 -9.51 -22.81
C TRP A 402 -29.27 -9.78 -23.86
N ARG A 403 -30.48 -10.13 -23.38
CA ARG A 403 -31.65 -10.17 -24.24
C ARG A 403 -32.07 -8.74 -24.55
N LEU A 404 -32.06 -8.37 -25.82
CA LEU A 404 -32.48 -7.05 -26.29
C LEU A 404 -33.95 -6.82 -25.94
N PRO A 405 -34.29 -5.77 -25.15
CA PRO A 405 -35.67 -5.37 -24.97
C PRO A 405 -36.30 -4.93 -26.30
N ASP A 406 -37.56 -5.23 -26.51
CA ASP A 406 -38.34 -4.80 -27.72
C ASP A 406 -38.33 -3.26 -27.92
N ALA A 407 -38.05 -2.51 -26.87
CA ALA A 407 -37.98 -1.05 -26.88
C ALA A 407 -36.66 -0.49 -27.38
N VAL A 408 -35.65 -1.33 -27.65
CA VAL A 408 -34.40 -0.89 -28.25
C VAL A 408 -34.65 -0.58 -29.73
N PRO A 409 -34.47 0.65 -30.19
CA PRO A 409 -34.77 1.01 -31.57
C PRO A 409 -33.75 0.40 -32.52
N PRO A 410 -34.12 0.18 -33.79
CA PRO A 410 -33.16 -0.12 -34.84
C PRO A 410 -32.05 0.93 -34.91
N GLY A 411 -30.85 0.48 -35.21
CA GLY A 411 -29.67 1.36 -35.32
C GLY A 411 -28.50 0.91 -34.46
N THR A 412 -27.53 1.79 -34.26
CA THR A 412 -26.31 1.50 -33.53
C THR A 412 -26.54 1.50 -32.02
N VAL A 413 -26.12 0.43 -31.38
CA VAL A 413 -26.00 0.33 -29.92
C VAL A 413 -24.51 0.32 -29.56
N SER A 414 -24.11 1.19 -28.65
CA SER A 414 -22.75 1.19 -28.08
C SER A 414 -22.72 0.43 -26.76
N VAL A 415 -21.66 -0.35 -26.56
CA VAL A 415 -21.43 -1.09 -25.31
C VAL A 415 -20.08 -0.67 -24.75
N THR A 416 -20.10 -0.07 -23.57
CA THR A 416 -18.90 0.43 -22.89
C THR A 416 -18.61 -0.41 -21.66
N ALA A 417 -17.41 -0.96 -21.61
CA ALA A 417 -16.85 -1.61 -20.43
C ALA A 417 -15.88 -0.65 -19.75
N LYS A 418 -16.02 -0.48 -18.45
CA LYS A 418 -15.16 0.38 -17.61
C LYS A 418 -14.60 -0.38 -16.45
N ILE A 419 -13.34 -0.11 -16.12
CA ILE A 419 -12.71 -0.58 -14.90
C ILE A 419 -12.63 0.60 -13.93
N TYR A 420 -13.17 0.39 -12.73
CA TYR A 420 -13.09 1.33 -11.62
C TYR A 420 -12.28 0.76 -10.47
N TYR A 421 -11.66 1.64 -9.71
CA TYR A 421 -10.92 1.32 -8.50
C TYR A 421 -11.36 2.23 -7.36
N SER A 422 -11.64 1.66 -6.18
CA SER A 422 -11.79 2.41 -4.93
C SER A 422 -10.81 1.89 -3.89
N ARG A 423 -10.24 2.82 -3.13
CA ARG A 423 -9.24 2.53 -2.08
C ARG A 423 -9.87 1.96 -0.82
N LEU A 424 -11.12 2.28 -0.56
CA LEU A 424 -11.88 1.83 0.60
C LEU A 424 -13.31 1.52 0.18
N VAL A 425 -13.87 0.47 0.73
CA VAL A 425 -15.29 0.12 0.53
C VAL A 425 -16.16 1.24 1.08
N SER A 426 -17.04 1.78 0.25
CA SER A 426 -17.84 2.98 0.56
C SER A 426 -18.72 2.82 1.80
N SER A 427 -19.33 1.66 2.03
CA SER A 427 -20.14 1.42 3.23
C SER A 427 -19.36 1.54 4.54
N VAL A 428 -18.09 1.10 4.55
CA VAL A 428 -17.17 1.28 5.68
C VAL A 428 -16.78 2.75 5.82
N ALA A 429 -16.40 3.38 4.71
CA ALA A 429 -15.98 4.77 4.68
C ALA A 429 -17.05 5.73 5.21
N GLU A 430 -18.29 5.57 4.74
CA GLU A 430 -19.42 6.37 5.19
C GLU A 430 -19.75 6.15 6.67
N TYR A 431 -19.73 4.88 7.12
CA TYR A 431 -19.99 4.54 8.51
C TYR A 431 -18.96 5.17 9.46
N LEU A 432 -17.68 5.12 9.07
CA LEU A 432 -16.57 5.68 9.86
C LEU A 432 -16.32 7.16 9.57
N LYS A 433 -17.10 7.79 8.67
CA LYS A 433 -16.98 9.20 8.27
C LYS A 433 -15.62 9.55 7.68
N VAL A 434 -15.05 8.63 6.93
CA VAL A 434 -13.82 8.88 6.16
C VAL A 434 -14.11 9.93 5.08
N PRO A 435 -13.27 10.95 4.88
CA PRO A 435 -13.46 11.96 3.84
C PRO A 435 -13.65 11.35 2.45
N ARG A 436 -14.52 11.94 1.62
CA ARG A 436 -14.92 11.41 0.31
C ARG A 436 -13.74 11.21 -0.63
N GLU A 437 -12.77 12.10 -0.61
CA GLU A 437 -11.55 12.05 -1.41
C GLU A 437 -10.73 10.79 -1.19
N GLU A 438 -10.87 10.12 -0.03
CA GLU A 438 -10.14 8.89 0.29
C GLU A 438 -10.72 7.64 -0.38
N TRP A 439 -11.98 7.67 -0.79
CA TRP A 439 -12.68 6.50 -1.30
C TRP A 439 -13.49 6.73 -2.58
N GLU A 440 -13.38 7.92 -3.19
CA GLU A 440 -14.01 8.18 -4.47
C GLU A 440 -13.50 7.24 -5.56
N PRO A 441 -14.39 6.59 -6.32
CA PRO A 441 -13.99 5.70 -7.42
C PRO A 441 -13.20 6.41 -8.49
N VAL A 442 -12.11 5.80 -8.93
CA VAL A 442 -11.28 6.27 -10.06
C VAL A 442 -11.51 5.36 -11.25
N GLU A 443 -11.86 5.94 -12.41
CA GLU A 443 -11.87 5.21 -13.68
C GLU A 443 -10.43 4.89 -14.09
N VAL A 444 -10.12 3.59 -14.19
CA VAL A 444 -8.79 3.07 -14.50
C VAL A 444 -8.58 2.91 -16.01
N ASN A 445 -9.61 2.41 -16.68
CA ASN A 445 -9.60 2.16 -18.13
C ASN A 445 -11.04 2.00 -18.65
N ALA A 446 -11.24 2.27 -19.93
CA ALA A 446 -12.50 2.04 -20.62
C ALA A 446 -12.29 1.55 -22.05
N HIS A 447 -13.24 0.77 -22.56
CA HIS A 447 -13.29 0.37 -23.96
C HIS A 447 -14.74 0.30 -24.43
N THR A 448 -15.00 0.87 -25.61
CA THR A 448 -16.34 0.86 -26.24
C THR A 448 -16.30 0.05 -27.52
N THR A 449 -17.31 -0.77 -27.71
CA THR A 449 -17.63 -1.45 -28.96
C THR A 449 -19.06 -1.15 -29.41
N THR A 450 -19.42 -1.52 -30.63
CA THR A 450 -20.75 -1.31 -31.17
C THR A 450 -21.28 -2.55 -31.88
N PHE A 451 -22.62 -2.65 -31.92
CA PHE A 451 -23.34 -3.55 -32.81
C PHE A 451 -24.59 -2.82 -33.37
N THR A 452 -25.24 -3.39 -34.37
CA THR A 452 -26.42 -2.81 -35.02
C THR A 452 -27.64 -3.65 -34.72
N VAL A 453 -28.73 -3.01 -34.30
CA VAL A 453 -30.07 -3.62 -34.27
C VAL A 453 -30.72 -3.35 -35.62
N LEU A 454 -31.16 -4.43 -36.29
CA LEU A 454 -31.80 -4.39 -37.60
C LEU A 454 -33.25 -3.85 -37.51
N ASP A 455 -33.79 -3.42 -38.66
CA ASP A 455 -35.19 -2.94 -38.76
C ASP A 455 -36.21 -4.07 -38.57
#